data_66a98f34fba410c02dd7f776d5f525ff
#
_entry.id   66a98f34fba410c02dd7f776d5f525ff
#
_cell.length_a   1.000
_cell.length_b   1.000
_cell.length_c   1.000
_cell.angle_alpha   90.00
_cell.angle_beta   90.00
_cell.angle_gamma   90.00
#
_symmetry.space_group_name_H-M   'P 1'
#
loop_
_entity.id
_entity.type
_entity.pdbx_description
1 polymer ?
#
loop_
_entity_poly.entity_id
_entity_poly.type
_entity_poly.pdbx_seq_one_letter_code
_entity_poly.pdbx_strand_id
1 'polypeptide(L)'
;KRLKAAVENAETGKGATVFGYYVDDPERFGIVEFDSEGKAISIEEKPEKPKSNYCVTGLYFYDNKVVEYAKNLKPSPRGELEITDLNRIYLEDGSLNVELLGQGFTWLDTGTHESLVEATNFVKTIETHQHRKIACLEEIGYLNGWIGKDQLLTDIEPLKKNQYGQYLMDVMNGKYIDK
;
A
#
# COMPACT_ATOMS: atom_id res chain seq x y z
N LYS A 1 -3.12 -6.32 -11.41
CA LYS A 1 -4.15 -5.67 -12.25
C LYS A 1 -4.55 -4.32 -11.65
N ARG A 2 -5.03 -4.24 -10.38
CA ARG A 2 -5.46 -3.00 -9.71
C ARG A 2 -4.36 -1.92 -9.64
N LEU A 3 -3.16 -2.28 -9.18
CA LEU A 3 -2.02 -1.34 -9.13
C LEU A 3 -1.64 -0.78 -10.51
N LYS A 4 -1.68 -1.60 -11.56
CA LYS A 4 -1.41 -1.12 -12.93
C LYS A 4 -2.45 -0.09 -13.39
N ALA A 5 -3.73 -0.31 -13.07
CA ALA A 5 -4.78 0.65 -13.38
C ALA A 5 -4.61 1.97 -12.60
N ALA A 6 -4.19 1.90 -11.33
CA ALA A 6 -3.90 3.09 -10.52
C ALA A 6 -2.72 3.91 -11.10
N VAL A 7 -1.64 3.23 -11.55
CA VAL A 7 -0.51 3.89 -12.23
C VAL A 7 -0.99 4.55 -13.52
N GLU A 8 -1.73 3.83 -14.37
CA GLU A 8 -2.26 4.37 -15.63
C GLU A 8 -3.16 5.61 -15.40
N ASN A 9 -4.01 5.57 -14.38
CA ASN A 9 -4.86 6.73 -14.04
C ASN A 9 -4.01 7.94 -13.68
N ALA A 10 -2.97 7.75 -12.83
CA ALA A 10 -2.07 8.83 -12.42
C ALA A 10 -1.27 9.38 -13.61
N GLU A 11 -0.68 8.52 -14.43
CA GLU A 11 0.13 8.91 -15.60
C GLU A 11 -0.69 9.63 -16.68
N THR A 12 -1.96 9.26 -16.84
CA THR A 12 -2.86 9.86 -17.85
C THR A 12 -3.64 11.08 -17.33
N GLY A 13 -3.36 11.54 -16.11
CA GLY A 13 -4.02 12.73 -15.53
C GLY A 13 -5.50 12.52 -15.18
N LYS A 14 -5.89 11.27 -14.90
CA LYS A 14 -7.28 10.92 -14.53
C LYS A 14 -7.56 11.06 -13.02
N GLY A 15 -6.70 11.76 -12.31
CA GLY A 15 -6.86 12.07 -10.90
C GLY A 15 -6.12 11.14 -9.96
N ALA A 16 -6.71 10.88 -8.79
CA ALA A 16 -6.14 10.03 -7.74
C ALA A 16 -6.79 8.64 -7.72
N THR A 17 -6.00 7.65 -7.29
CA THR A 17 -6.51 6.34 -6.91
C THR A 17 -6.03 6.00 -5.51
N VAL A 18 -6.96 5.69 -4.62
CA VAL A 18 -6.74 5.21 -3.25
C VAL A 18 -7.29 3.81 -3.09
N PHE A 19 -6.86 3.10 -2.05
CA PHE A 19 -7.28 1.72 -1.81
C PHE A 19 -8.05 1.64 -0.50
N GLY A 20 -9.28 1.11 -0.58
CA GLY A 20 -10.15 0.88 0.56
C GLY A 20 -10.03 -0.54 1.10
N TYR A 21 -10.03 -0.70 2.41
CA TYR A 21 -10.00 -1.98 3.11
C TYR A 21 -11.03 -2.00 4.21
N TYR A 22 -11.73 -3.14 4.37
CA TYR A 22 -12.73 -3.31 5.42
C TYR A 22 -12.06 -3.48 6.78
N VAL A 23 -12.50 -2.71 7.79
CA VAL A 23 -12.02 -2.77 9.18
C VAL A 23 -13.18 -2.83 10.16
N ASP A 24 -12.95 -3.37 11.36
CA ASP A 24 -13.96 -3.46 12.40
C ASP A 24 -13.94 -2.26 13.37
N ASP A 25 -12.88 -1.44 13.31
CA ASP A 25 -12.64 -0.25 14.16
C ASP A 25 -12.43 1.01 13.30
N PRO A 26 -13.45 1.41 12.47
CA PRO A 26 -13.30 2.45 11.45
C PRO A 26 -13.00 3.84 12.02
N GLU A 27 -13.34 4.13 13.28
CA GLU A 27 -13.09 5.43 13.92
C GLU A 27 -11.61 5.79 14.04
N ARG A 28 -10.71 4.84 13.81
CA ARG A 28 -9.27 5.05 13.90
C ARG A 28 -8.64 5.59 12.62
N PHE A 29 -9.38 5.55 11.48
CA PHE A 29 -8.82 5.72 10.15
C PHE A 29 -9.55 6.78 9.34
N GLY A 30 -9.02 7.15 8.18
CA GLY A 30 -9.75 7.86 7.15
C GLY A 30 -10.78 6.93 6.50
N ILE A 31 -12.06 7.31 6.54
CA ILE A 31 -13.17 6.45 6.13
C ILE A 31 -13.81 6.98 4.85
N VAL A 32 -14.06 6.08 3.90
CA VAL A 32 -14.79 6.37 2.66
C VAL A 32 -16.23 5.88 2.76
N GLU A 33 -17.17 6.74 2.43
CA GLU A 33 -18.58 6.40 2.25
C GLU A 33 -18.89 6.19 0.77
N PHE A 34 -19.74 5.23 0.46
CA PHE A 34 -20.15 4.90 -0.89
C PHE A 34 -21.66 5.06 -1.07
N ASP A 35 -22.07 5.43 -2.27
CA ASP A 35 -23.49 5.38 -2.68
C ASP A 35 -23.91 3.94 -3.04
N SER A 36 -25.15 3.78 -3.45
CA SER A 36 -25.73 2.48 -3.86
C SER A 36 -25.08 1.87 -5.11
N GLU A 37 -24.35 2.68 -5.89
CA GLU A 37 -23.64 2.26 -7.11
C GLU A 37 -22.16 1.93 -6.81
N GLY A 38 -21.73 2.11 -5.56
CA GLY A 38 -20.35 1.88 -5.11
C GLY A 38 -19.38 3.01 -5.44
N LYS A 39 -19.89 4.21 -5.75
CA LYS A 39 -19.08 5.40 -5.96
C LYS A 39 -18.82 6.09 -4.61
N ALA A 40 -17.59 6.52 -4.39
CA ALA A 40 -17.25 7.30 -3.21
C ALA A 40 -17.96 8.65 -3.20
N ILE A 41 -18.63 8.98 -2.09
CA ILE A 41 -19.42 10.23 -1.91
C ILE A 41 -18.90 11.08 -0.76
N SER A 42 -18.20 10.51 0.20
CA SER A 42 -17.53 11.26 1.25
C SER A 42 -16.25 10.56 1.71
N ILE A 43 -15.35 11.34 2.30
CA ILE A 43 -14.14 10.85 2.96
C ILE A 43 -13.91 11.70 4.20
N GLU A 44 -13.75 11.05 5.37
CA GLU A 44 -13.59 11.70 6.66
C GLU A 44 -12.44 11.09 7.45
N GLU A 45 -11.59 11.93 8.04
CA GLU A 45 -10.49 11.50 8.91
C GLU A 45 -11.00 11.21 10.31
N LYS A 46 -10.81 10.00 10.80
CA LYS A 46 -11.13 9.57 12.18
C LYS A 46 -12.49 10.06 12.66
N PRO A 47 -13.58 9.76 11.95
CA PRO A 47 -14.91 10.25 12.29
C PRO A 47 -15.39 9.66 13.63
N GLU A 48 -16.03 10.46 14.47
CA GLU A 48 -16.68 9.97 15.69
C GLU A 48 -17.83 9.00 15.41
N LYS A 49 -18.48 9.16 14.25
CA LYS A 49 -19.56 8.30 13.78
C LYS A 49 -19.29 7.89 12.35
N PRO A 50 -18.50 6.81 12.16
CA PRO A 50 -18.17 6.33 10.82
C PRO A 50 -19.41 5.96 10.01
N LYS A 51 -19.45 6.37 8.75
CA LYS A 51 -20.55 6.08 7.82
C LYS A 51 -20.35 4.77 7.05
N SER A 52 -19.15 4.21 7.11
CA SER A 52 -18.83 2.90 6.55
C SER A 52 -17.69 2.25 7.34
N ASN A 53 -17.40 0.99 7.02
CA ASN A 53 -16.26 0.24 7.56
C ASN A 53 -15.07 0.20 6.59
N TYR A 54 -15.07 0.99 5.52
CA TYR A 54 -13.96 0.99 4.57
C TYR A 54 -12.99 2.12 4.88
N CYS A 55 -11.82 1.76 5.40
CA CYS A 55 -10.73 2.71 5.59
C CYS A 55 -9.89 2.89 4.32
N VAL A 56 -9.29 4.06 4.17
CA VAL A 56 -8.26 4.31 3.17
C VAL A 56 -6.93 3.79 3.68
N THR A 57 -6.32 2.88 2.94
CA THR A 57 -4.99 2.35 3.27
C THR A 57 -3.89 3.37 2.96
N GLY A 58 -2.66 3.12 3.41
CA GLY A 58 -1.51 3.99 3.16
C GLY A 58 -0.92 3.91 1.74
N LEU A 59 -1.71 3.49 0.74
CA LEU A 59 -1.27 3.36 -0.65
C LEU A 59 -2.05 4.32 -1.54
N TYR A 60 -1.32 5.28 -2.15
CA TYR A 60 -1.88 6.37 -2.92
C TYR A 60 -1.19 6.50 -4.27
N PHE A 61 -1.98 6.76 -5.33
CA PHE A 61 -1.49 7.11 -6.65
C PHE A 61 -2.15 8.42 -7.08
N TYR A 62 -1.35 9.42 -7.36
CA TYR A 62 -1.81 10.75 -7.73
C TYR A 62 -1.26 11.18 -9.08
N ASP A 63 -2.05 11.92 -9.83
CA ASP A 63 -1.56 12.68 -10.98
C ASP A 63 -0.75 13.92 -10.52
N ASN A 64 -0.17 14.66 -11.46
CA ASN A 64 0.68 15.81 -11.13
C ASN A 64 -0.04 16.98 -10.46
N LYS A 65 -1.37 17.02 -10.46
CA LYS A 65 -2.16 18.05 -9.75
C LYS A 65 -1.91 17.99 -8.24
N VAL A 66 -1.50 16.82 -7.71
CA VAL A 66 -1.20 16.62 -6.30
C VAL A 66 -0.25 17.67 -5.74
N VAL A 67 0.74 18.11 -6.52
CA VAL A 67 1.73 19.10 -6.09
C VAL A 67 1.06 20.44 -5.75
N GLU A 68 0.13 20.88 -6.60
CA GLU A 68 -0.60 22.14 -6.37
C GLU A 68 -1.62 22.00 -5.24
N TYR A 69 -2.33 20.90 -5.18
CA TYR A 69 -3.29 20.64 -4.11
C TYR A 69 -2.59 20.57 -2.75
N ALA A 70 -1.47 19.84 -2.65
CA ALA A 70 -0.71 19.71 -1.40
C ALA A 70 -0.13 21.07 -0.92
N LYS A 71 0.34 21.93 -1.82
CA LYS A 71 0.84 23.27 -1.45
C LYS A 71 -0.22 24.16 -0.83
N ASN A 72 -1.48 23.95 -1.18
CA ASN A 72 -2.61 24.78 -0.76
C ASN A 72 -3.39 24.18 0.42
N LEU A 73 -2.99 23.00 0.93
CA LEU A 73 -3.61 22.40 2.12
C LEU A 73 -3.44 23.31 3.33
N LYS A 74 -4.48 23.33 4.17
CA LYS A 74 -4.46 24.00 5.47
C LYS A 74 -4.46 22.96 6.57
N PRO A 75 -3.84 23.26 7.72
CA PRO A 75 -3.93 22.36 8.87
C PRO A 75 -5.38 22.12 9.29
N SER A 76 -5.68 20.87 9.61
CA SER A 76 -6.96 20.44 10.18
C SER A 76 -7.18 21.04 11.58
N PRO A 77 -8.35 20.88 12.20
CA PRO A 77 -8.58 21.24 13.61
C PRO A 77 -7.59 20.56 14.58
N ARG A 78 -6.95 19.46 14.17
CA ARG A 78 -5.89 18.76 14.91
C ARG A 78 -4.51 19.43 14.77
N GLY A 79 -4.39 20.43 13.90
CA GLY A 79 -3.13 21.15 13.61
C GLY A 79 -2.20 20.41 12.65
N GLU A 80 -2.69 19.37 11.94
CA GLU A 80 -1.93 18.55 11.01
C GLU A 80 -2.42 18.76 9.56
N LEU A 81 -1.52 18.62 8.58
CA LEU A 81 -1.88 18.51 7.17
C LEU A 81 -2.32 17.07 6.92
N GLU A 82 -3.62 16.87 6.67
CA GLU A 82 -4.20 15.55 6.53
C GLU A 82 -4.18 15.07 5.08
N ILE A 83 -3.73 13.84 4.87
CA ILE A 83 -3.84 13.19 3.55
C ILE A 83 -5.32 13.01 3.13
N THR A 84 -6.21 12.86 4.09
CA THR A 84 -7.65 12.77 3.87
C THR A 84 -8.21 14.05 3.27
N ASP A 85 -7.70 15.23 3.65
CA ASP A 85 -8.11 16.50 3.05
C ASP A 85 -7.63 16.61 1.59
N LEU A 86 -6.44 16.12 1.29
CA LEU A 86 -5.95 16.00 -0.09
C LEU A 86 -6.85 15.10 -0.94
N ASN A 87 -7.20 13.93 -0.42
CA ASN A 87 -8.11 13.00 -1.09
C ASN A 87 -9.51 13.61 -1.29
N ARG A 88 -9.97 14.44 -0.33
CA ARG A 88 -11.25 15.15 -0.44
C ARG A 88 -11.27 16.13 -1.60
N ILE A 89 -10.17 16.84 -1.88
CA ILE A 89 -10.06 17.72 -3.04
C ILE A 89 -10.30 16.94 -4.34
N TYR A 90 -9.67 15.76 -4.48
CA TYR A 90 -9.89 14.89 -5.63
C TYR A 90 -11.32 14.33 -5.70
N LEU A 91 -11.95 14.07 -4.55
CA LEU A 91 -13.34 13.64 -4.50
C LEU A 91 -14.29 14.74 -5.00
N GLU A 92 -14.10 15.98 -4.53
CA GLU A 92 -14.87 17.15 -4.91
C GLU A 92 -14.69 17.54 -6.39
N ASP A 93 -13.48 17.35 -6.92
CA ASP A 93 -13.16 17.49 -8.35
C ASP A 93 -13.72 16.33 -9.22
N GLY A 94 -14.31 15.32 -8.59
CA GLY A 94 -14.85 14.14 -9.28
C GLY A 94 -13.80 13.19 -9.86
N SER A 95 -12.55 13.33 -9.43
CA SER A 95 -11.40 12.60 -9.95
C SER A 95 -10.73 11.65 -8.92
N LEU A 96 -11.43 11.33 -7.81
CA LEU A 96 -11.01 10.30 -6.86
C LEU A 96 -11.55 8.93 -7.28
N ASN A 97 -10.65 7.98 -7.52
CA ASN A 97 -10.97 6.58 -7.73
C ASN A 97 -10.68 5.79 -6.46
N VAL A 98 -11.59 4.94 -6.03
CA VAL A 98 -11.39 4.04 -4.88
C VAL A 98 -11.44 2.60 -5.35
N GLU A 99 -10.32 1.88 -5.13
CA GLU A 99 -10.19 0.46 -5.41
C GLU A 99 -10.33 -0.33 -4.12
N LEU A 100 -11.36 -1.17 -3.99
CA LEU A 100 -11.55 -2.00 -2.79
C LEU A 100 -10.64 -3.22 -2.82
N LEU A 101 -9.84 -3.39 -1.78
CA LEU A 101 -9.06 -4.59 -1.52
C LEU A 101 -9.99 -5.65 -0.91
N GLY A 102 -10.27 -6.70 -1.68
CA GLY A 102 -11.13 -7.81 -1.26
C GLY A 102 -10.36 -9.01 -0.73
N GLN A 103 -10.95 -10.19 -0.84
CA GLN A 103 -10.29 -11.45 -0.45
C GLN A 103 -8.93 -11.61 -1.13
N GLY A 104 -7.96 -12.14 -0.39
CA GLY A 104 -6.59 -12.34 -0.86
C GLY A 104 -5.65 -11.17 -0.58
N PHE A 105 -6.17 -10.07 -0.02
CA PHE A 105 -5.35 -8.97 0.51
C PHE A 105 -5.41 -8.99 2.03
N THR A 106 -4.28 -8.70 2.65
CA THR A 106 -4.19 -8.44 4.09
C THR A 106 -3.54 -7.07 4.26
N TRP A 107 -4.27 -6.16 4.87
CA TRP A 107 -3.76 -4.86 5.27
C TRP A 107 -3.61 -4.84 6.79
N LEU A 108 -2.47 -4.40 7.28
CA LEU A 108 -2.17 -4.32 8.70
C LEU A 108 -1.66 -2.91 9.00
N ASP A 109 -2.32 -2.23 9.92
CA ASP A 109 -1.81 -1.01 10.53
C ASP A 109 -0.73 -1.40 11.56
N THR A 110 0.32 -0.58 11.68
CA THR A 110 1.42 -0.82 12.63
C THR A 110 1.59 0.36 13.60
N GLY A 111 0.51 1.07 13.85
CA GLY A 111 0.49 2.28 14.68
C GLY A 111 0.54 2.03 16.19
N THR A 112 0.36 0.80 16.66
CA THR A 112 0.47 0.40 18.06
C THR A 112 1.49 -0.73 18.25
N HIS A 113 1.93 -0.95 19.50
CA HIS A 113 2.83 -2.07 19.80
C HIS A 113 2.16 -3.41 19.49
N GLU A 114 0.89 -3.56 19.79
CA GLU A 114 0.10 -4.76 19.56
C GLU A 114 -0.01 -5.05 18.08
N SER A 115 -0.41 -4.07 17.27
CA SER A 115 -0.56 -4.24 15.81
C SER A 115 0.78 -4.50 15.10
N LEU A 116 1.89 -3.93 15.61
CA LEU A 116 3.23 -4.24 15.11
C LEU A 116 3.63 -5.69 15.38
N VAL A 117 3.30 -6.23 16.56
CA VAL A 117 3.54 -7.64 16.90
C VAL A 117 2.69 -8.56 16.02
N GLU A 118 1.42 -8.22 15.79
CA GLU A 118 0.54 -8.97 14.89
C GLU A 118 1.09 -9.00 13.46
N ALA A 119 1.50 -7.86 12.92
CA ALA A 119 2.12 -7.76 11.60
C ALA A 119 3.39 -8.61 11.50
N THR A 120 4.25 -8.57 12.53
CA THR A 120 5.47 -9.37 12.61
C THR A 120 5.16 -10.86 12.60
N ASN A 121 4.19 -11.30 13.38
CA ASN A 121 3.78 -12.70 13.43
C ASN A 121 3.14 -13.16 12.11
N PHE A 122 2.34 -12.30 11.47
CA PHE A 122 1.76 -12.57 10.17
C PHE A 122 2.85 -12.76 9.10
N VAL A 123 3.77 -11.82 8.97
CA VAL A 123 4.91 -11.91 8.02
C VAL A 123 5.71 -13.18 8.27
N LYS A 124 6.08 -13.45 9.53
CA LYS A 124 6.80 -14.67 9.91
C LYS A 124 6.07 -15.94 9.47
N THR A 125 4.76 -15.99 9.69
CA THR A 125 3.93 -17.15 9.32
C THR A 125 3.92 -17.36 7.82
N ILE A 126 3.68 -16.31 7.05
CA ILE A 126 3.66 -16.38 5.58
C ILE A 126 5.03 -16.82 5.04
N GLU A 127 6.11 -16.17 5.47
CA GLU A 127 7.47 -16.51 5.01
C GLU A 127 7.87 -17.95 5.37
N THR A 128 7.47 -18.42 6.56
CA THR A 128 7.78 -19.78 7.02
C THR A 128 7.07 -20.83 6.15
N HIS A 129 5.77 -20.62 5.83
CA HIS A 129 4.98 -21.64 5.14
C HIS A 129 5.06 -21.54 3.62
N GLN A 130 5.24 -20.36 3.07
CA GLN A 130 5.42 -20.17 1.63
C GLN A 130 6.88 -20.30 1.19
N HIS A 131 7.83 -20.30 2.12
CA HIS A 131 9.26 -20.30 1.85
C HIS A 131 9.73 -19.14 0.95
N ARG A 132 8.97 -18.03 0.96
CA ARG A 132 9.22 -16.82 0.20
C ARG A 132 9.36 -15.65 1.15
N LYS A 133 10.25 -14.71 0.82
CA LYS A 133 10.39 -13.46 1.55
C LYS A 133 9.36 -12.46 1.06
N ILE A 134 8.74 -11.72 2.00
CA ILE A 134 7.85 -10.60 1.69
C ILE A 134 8.71 -9.36 1.41
N ALA A 135 8.42 -8.66 0.31
CA ALA A 135 9.10 -7.42 -0.10
C ALA A 135 10.64 -7.55 -0.17
N CYS A 136 11.14 -8.68 -0.63
CA CYS A 136 12.56 -8.89 -0.88
C CYS A 136 12.98 -8.10 -2.13
N LEU A 137 13.58 -6.93 -1.94
CA LEU A 137 13.84 -5.98 -3.03
C LEU A 137 14.83 -6.52 -4.04
N GLU A 138 15.86 -7.24 -3.59
CA GLU A 138 16.86 -7.86 -4.45
C GLU A 138 16.25 -8.97 -5.33
N GLU A 139 15.37 -9.81 -4.76
CA GLU A 139 14.61 -10.80 -5.53
C GLU A 139 13.73 -10.13 -6.57
N ILE A 140 12.96 -9.10 -6.16
CA ILE A 140 12.08 -8.35 -7.05
C ILE A 140 12.89 -7.71 -8.19
N GLY A 141 14.00 -7.06 -7.87
CA GLY A 141 14.88 -6.45 -8.85
C GLY A 141 15.48 -7.45 -9.83
N TYR A 142 15.93 -8.60 -9.33
CA TYR A 142 16.51 -9.66 -10.14
C TYR A 142 15.48 -10.33 -11.06
N LEU A 143 14.32 -10.70 -10.53
CA LEU A 143 13.25 -11.35 -11.32
C LEU A 143 12.64 -10.44 -12.39
N ASN A 144 12.64 -9.12 -12.16
CA ASN A 144 12.20 -8.12 -13.14
C ASN A 144 13.33 -7.68 -14.10
N GLY A 145 14.55 -8.19 -13.94
CA GLY A 145 15.68 -7.83 -14.78
C GLY A 145 16.22 -6.42 -14.55
N TRP A 146 15.88 -5.78 -13.42
CA TRP A 146 16.40 -4.45 -13.05
C TRP A 146 17.83 -4.52 -12.53
N ILE A 147 18.21 -5.65 -11.90
CA ILE A 147 19.58 -5.97 -11.55
C ILE A 147 19.99 -7.29 -12.19
N GLY A 148 21.25 -7.37 -12.62
CA GLY A 148 21.84 -8.58 -13.18
C GLY A 148 22.38 -9.52 -12.11
N LYS A 149 22.82 -10.70 -12.54
CA LYS A 149 23.38 -11.73 -11.66
C LYS A 149 24.63 -11.24 -10.89
N ASP A 150 25.49 -10.47 -11.54
CA ASP A 150 26.73 -9.99 -10.92
C ASP A 150 26.44 -8.96 -9.81
N GLN A 151 25.44 -8.10 -10.01
CA GLN A 151 24.98 -7.19 -8.98
C GLN A 151 24.38 -7.95 -7.80
N LEU A 152 23.50 -8.93 -8.07
CA LEU A 152 22.90 -9.75 -7.02
C LEU A 152 23.98 -10.51 -6.20
N LEU A 153 25.02 -11.03 -6.85
CA LEU A 153 26.14 -11.66 -6.15
C LEU A 153 26.89 -10.68 -5.24
N THR A 154 27.08 -9.46 -5.71
CA THR A 154 27.69 -8.38 -4.90
C THR A 154 26.84 -8.07 -3.67
N ASP A 155 25.51 -7.98 -3.83
CA ASP A 155 24.58 -7.70 -2.73
C ASP A 155 24.52 -8.87 -1.72
N ILE A 156 24.66 -10.11 -2.18
CA ILE A 156 24.69 -11.31 -1.35
C ILE A 156 25.97 -11.41 -0.51
N GLU A 157 27.12 -10.96 -1.02
CA GLU A 157 28.44 -11.20 -0.39
C GLU A 157 28.50 -10.84 1.09
N PRO A 158 28.02 -9.64 1.56
CA PRO A 158 27.99 -9.32 2.98
C PRO A 158 26.98 -10.14 3.78
N LEU A 159 25.99 -10.73 3.11
CA LEU A 159 24.86 -11.44 3.73
C LEU A 159 24.98 -12.97 3.67
N LYS A 160 26.01 -13.51 3.02
CA LYS A 160 26.15 -14.95 2.72
C LYS A 160 26.08 -15.86 3.93
N LYS A 161 26.38 -15.37 5.12
CA LYS A 161 26.36 -16.14 6.36
C LYS A 161 25.02 -16.15 7.08
N ASN A 162 24.07 -15.33 6.66
CA ASN A 162 22.74 -15.26 7.28
C ASN A 162 21.67 -15.91 6.39
N GLN A 163 20.47 -16.08 6.96
CA GLN A 163 19.34 -16.72 6.26
C GLN A 163 18.87 -15.93 5.04
N TYR A 164 18.98 -14.59 5.06
CA TYR A 164 18.55 -13.75 3.95
C TYR A 164 19.47 -13.92 2.73
N GLY A 165 20.77 -13.88 2.93
CA GLY A 165 21.74 -14.14 1.85
C GLY A 165 21.64 -15.57 1.28
N GLN A 166 21.38 -16.58 2.13
CA GLN A 166 21.13 -17.95 1.67
C GLN A 166 19.84 -18.02 0.80
N TYR A 167 18.80 -17.32 1.20
CA TYR A 167 17.57 -17.22 0.42
C TYR A 167 17.83 -16.59 -0.97
N LEU A 168 18.57 -15.49 -1.04
CA LEU A 168 18.92 -14.84 -2.32
C LEU A 168 19.77 -15.76 -3.22
N MET A 169 20.68 -16.56 -2.64
CA MET A 169 21.41 -17.60 -3.39
C MET A 169 20.45 -18.65 -3.97
N ASP A 170 19.47 -19.09 -3.21
CA ASP A 170 18.46 -20.04 -3.65
C ASP A 170 17.61 -19.44 -4.80
N VAL A 171 17.20 -18.17 -4.69
CA VAL A 171 16.50 -17.42 -5.76
C VAL A 171 17.33 -17.37 -7.03
N MET A 172 18.61 -16.97 -6.92
CA MET A 172 19.53 -16.87 -8.06
C MET A 172 19.75 -18.23 -8.76
N ASN A 173 19.72 -19.33 -7.99
CA ASN A 173 19.86 -20.69 -8.48
C ASN A 173 18.54 -21.29 -9.00
N GLY A 174 17.45 -20.51 -9.01
CA GLY A 174 16.16 -20.93 -9.55
C GLY A 174 15.38 -21.91 -8.67
N LYS A 175 15.64 -21.96 -7.37
CA LYS A 175 14.94 -22.87 -6.44
C LYS A 175 13.45 -22.56 -6.32
N TYR A 176 13.06 -21.30 -6.48
CA TYR A 176 11.70 -20.80 -6.27
C TYR A 176 11.05 -20.31 -7.57
N ILE A 177 11.30 -20.95 -8.69
CA ILE A 177 10.66 -20.60 -9.95
C ILE A 177 9.23 -21.14 -9.93
N ASP A 178 8.27 -20.24 -9.98
CA ASP A 178 6.88 -20.59 -10.26
C ASP A 178 6.78 -20.99 -11.75
N LYS A 179 6.44 -22.27 -12.01
CA LYS A 179 6.24 -22.78 -13.36
C LYS A 179 4.84 -22.51 -13.84
#